data_01b9a715b0c78ccd5a0adc78fad9adbf
#
_entry.id   01b9a715b0c78ccd5a0adc78fad9adbf
#
_cell.length_a   1.000
_cell.length_b   1.000
_cell.length_c   1.000
_cell.angle_alpha   90.00
_cell.angle_beta   90.00
_cell.angle_gamma   90.00
#
_symmetry.space_group_name_H-M   'P 1'
#
loop_
_entity.id
_entity.type
_entity.pdbx_description
1 polymer ?
#
loop_
_entity_poly.entity_id
_entity_poly.type
_entity_poly.pdbx_seq_one_letter_code
_entity_poly.pdbx_strand_id
1 'polypeptide(L)'
;DLHSTSRRQRQMCIRDSGVGANGTHKFKNKTELNKFFQQEGPNAANYILEEFVDGEIVTFDGVADANAEPIYAASHVTPDSIMEIAHGKKPMWYYVAPEISPELRKMGEAALKAFGAKSRFFHLEFFRLKTAKPSLGNAGDILGLEVNMRPAGGYTVDMLNYAGGLDLYQIWADMVAFGAAHHPLARYHRYCCCAGRHDELRYRMPHEELLKKYRSCLNAAPRLPEVLAREMGDQLYIASFEDEAAMQAFRRDALARPRE
;
A
#
# COMPACT_ATOMS: atom_id res chain seq x y z
N ASP A 1 17.29 -21.93 -19.34
CA ASP A 1 17.12 -21.57 -20.76
C ASP A 1 16.37 -20.26 -20.87
N LEU A 2 17.12 -19.14 -20.97
CA LEU A 2 16.58 -17.76 -21.00
C LEU A 2 16.11 -17.33 -22.40
N HIS A 3 15.74 -18.26 -23.24
CA HIS A 3 15.32 -18.00 -24.62
C HIS A 3 13.83 -18.26 -24.83
N SER A 4 13.00 -17.34 -24.31
CA SER A 4 11.65 -17.18 -24.85
C SER A 4 11.56 -15.81 -25.52
N THR A 5 11.42 -15.83 -26.82
CA THR A 5 11.23 -14.67 -27.70
C THR A 5 9.83 -14.11 -27.58
N SER A 6 9.53 -13.42 -26.49
CA SER A 6 8.33 -12.60 -26.39
C SER A 6 8.70 -11.14 -26.08
N ARG A 7 8.25 -10.27 -26.95
CA ARG A 7 8.52 -8.84 -27.02
C ARG A 7 8.19 -8.12 -25.69
N ARG A 8 9.19 -7.40 -25.13
CA ARG A 8 9.07 -6.40 -24.05
C ARG A 8 8.78 -6.95 -22.67
N GLN A 9 9.56 -7.90 -22.18
CA GLN A 9 9.64 -8.12 -20.74
C GLN A 9 10.29 -6.91 -20.09
N ARG A 10 9.52 -6.16 -19.30
CA ARG A 10 10.04 -5.16 -18.39
C ARG A 10 10.51 -5.90 -17.15
N GLN A 11 11.76 -5.69 -16.77
CA GLN A 11 12.36 -6.29 -15.57
C GLN A 11 12.53 -5.19 -14.53
N MET A 12 12.42 -5.55 -13.26
CA MET A 12 12.60 -4.64 -12.14
C MET A 12 13.70 -5.17 -11.24
N CYS A 13 14.64 -4.32 -10.85
CA CYS A 13 15.57 -4.62 -9.77
C CYS A 13 15.15 -3.87 -8.52
N ILE A 14 15.02 -4.60 -7.42
CA ILE A 14 14.68 -4.08 -6.10
C ILE A 14 15.90 -4.29 -5.20
N ARG A 15 16.24 -3.29 -4.40
CA ARG A 15 17.27 -3.43 -3.40
C ARG A 15 16.81 -4.42 -2.34
N ASP A 16 17.66 -5.38 -1.97
CA ASP A 16 17.37 -6.44 -1.00
C ASP A 16 17.07 -5.89 0.42
N SER A 17 17.56 -4.70 0.72
CA SER A 17 17.29 -3.99 1.97
C SER A 17 16.89 -2.55 1.69
N GLY A 18 15.71 -2.12 2.11
CA GLY A 18 15.24 -0.76 1.90
C GLY A 18 13.84 -0.53 2.46
N VAL A 19 13.41 0.73 2.46
CA VAL A 19 12.07 1.17 2.85
C VAL A 19 11.47 1.98 1.70
N GLY A 20 10.22 1.71 1.37
CA GLY A 20 9.54 2.35 0.24
C GLY A 20 10.32 2.13 -1.07
N ALA A 21 9.89 2.21 -2.22
CA ALA A 21 10.56 1.88 -3.49
C ALA A 21 11.97 2.50 -3.70
N ASN A 22 12.68 2.84 -2.63
CA ASN A 22 14.02 3.41 -2.67
C ASN A 22 15.04 2.38 -3.19
N GLY A 23 15.79 2.76 -4.24
CA GLY A 23 16.70 1.85 -4.91
C GLY A 23 16.03 0.85 -5.86
N THR A 24 14.74 1.04 -6.20
CA THR A 24 14.04 0.23 -7.18
C THR A 24 14.27 0.76 -8.58
N HIS A 25 14.65 -0.12 -9.51
CA HIS A 25 14.95 0.20 -10.90
C HIS A 25 14.09 -0.64 -11.85
N LYS A 26 13.57 -0.01 -12.91
CA LYS A 26 12.77 -0.67 -13.96
C LYS A 26 13.49 -0.61 -15.29
N PHE A 27 13.70 -1.78 -15.87
CA PHE A 27 14.38 -1.91 -17.17
C PHE A 27 13.40 -2.35 -18.25
N LYS A 28 13.53 -1.75 -19.43
CA LYS A 28 12.69 -2.08 -20.59
C LYS A 28 13.35 -3.12 -21.51
N ASN A 29 14.66 -3.28 -21.38
CA ASN A 29 15.44 -4.14 -22.25
C ASN A 29 16.78 -4.53 -21.59
N LYS A 30 17.44 -5.52 -22.19
CA LYS A 30 18.72 -6.05 -21.72
C LYS A 30 19.85 -5.01 -21.71
N THR A 31 19.81 -4.04 -22.61
CA THR A 31 20.86 -2.99 -22.69
C THR A 31 20.81 -2.09 -21.44
N GLU A 32 19.62 -1.65 -21.05
CA GLU A 32 19.43 -0.86 -19.82
C GLU A 32 19.87 -1.66 -18.57
N LEU A 33 19.49 -2.93 -18.49
CA LEU A 33 19.88 -3.82 -17.39
C LEU A 33 21.41 -4.01 -17.33
N ASN A 34 22.06 -4.27 -18.46
CA ASN A 34 23.51 -4.43 -18.52
C ASN A 34 24.25 -3.14 -18.10
N LYS A 35 23.74 -1.97 -18.52
CA LYS A 35 24.30 -0.67 -18.09
C LYS A 35 24.20 -0.50 -16.59
N PHE A 36 23.06 -0.87 -15.98
CA PHE A 36 22.89 -0.84 -14.54
C PHE A 36 23.91 -1.73 -13.83
N PHE A 37 24.09 -2.99 -14.27
CA PHE A 37 25.10 -3.87 -13.67
C PHE A 37 26.53 -3.36 -13.81
N GLN A 38 26.84 -2.70 -14.93
CA GLN A 38 28.16 -2.07 -15.09
C GLN A 38 28.36 -0.88 -14.13
N GLN A 39 27.30 -0.10 -13.88
CA GLN A 39 27.34 1.05 -12.97
C GLN A 39 27.42 0.64 -11.51
N GLU A 40 26.63 -0.35 -11.10
CA GLU A 40 26.60 -0.85 -9.72
C GLU A 40 27.80 -1.73 -9.38
N GLY A 41 28.40 -2.40 -10.36
CA GLY A 41 29.53 -3.28 -10.14
C GLY A 41 29.26 -4.32 -9.05
N PRO A 42 30.15 -4.45 -8.03
CA PRO A 42 29.93 -5.39 -6.92
C PRO A 42 28.65 -5.13 -6.11
N ASN A 43 28.15 -3.91 -6.08
CA ASN A 43 26.93 -3.55 -5.36
C ASN A 43 25.67 -4.20 -5.98
N ALA A 44 25.76 -4.66 -7.22
CA ALA A 44 24.67 -5.35 -7.89
C ALA A 44 24.21 -6.62 -7.14
N ALA A 45 25.08 -7.22 -6.32
CA ALA A 45 24.73 -8.35 -5.47
C ALA A 45 23.71 -8.03 -4.36
N ASN A 46 23.47 -6.73 -4.09
CA ASN A 46 22.49 -6.27 -3.12
C ASN A 46 21.08 -6.08 -3.75
N TYR A 47 20.86 -6.52 -4.99
CA TYR A 47 19.60 -6.37 -5.69
C TYR A 47 19.01 -7.72 -6.08
N ILE A 48 17.69 -7.81 -6.00
CA ILE A 48 16.89 -8.90 -6.55
C ILE A 48 16.39 -8.48 -7.92
N LEU A 49 16.53 -9.33 -8.92
CA LEU A 49 15.98 -9.12 -10.27
C LEU A 49 14.72 -9.94 -10.45
N GLU A 50 13.60 -9.27 -10.66
CA GLU A 50 12.30 -9.90 -10.81
C GLU A 50 11.62 -9.49 -12.12
N GLU A 51 10.62 -10.26 -12.53
CA GLU A 51 9.74 -9.87 -13.61
C GLU A 51 8.88 -8.67 -13.20
N PHE A 52 8.81 -7.65 -14.06
CA PHE A 52 7.95 -6.50 -13.78
C PHE A 52 6.47 -6.88 -13.82
N VAL A 53 5.79 -6.63 -12.72
CA VAL A 53 4.34 -6.82 -12.58
C VAL A 53 3.61 -5.50 -12.82
N ASP A 54 2.68 -5.47 -13.75
CA ASP A 54 1.76 -4.34 -13.96
C ASP A 54 0.47 -4.63 -13.18
N GLY A 55 0.43 -4.13 -11.96
CA GLY A 55 -0.66 -4.37 -11.02
C GLY A 55 -0.90 -3.14 -10.12
N GLU A 56 -2.01 -3.15 -9.44
CA GLU A 56 -2.20 -2.30 -8.27
C GLU A 56 -1.75 -3.05 -7.02
N ILE A 57 -1.23 -2.35 -6.04
CA ILE A 57 -0.89 -2.95 -4.76
C ILE A 57 -2.14 -3.02 -3.90
N VAL A 58 -2.44 -4.22 -3.44
CA VAL A 58 -3.49 -4.53 -2.47
C VAL A 58 -2.87 -5.25 -1.29
N THR A 59 -3.36 -5.01 -0.09
CA THR A 59 -2.77 -5.59 1.10
C THR A 59 -3.73 -6.48 1.85
N PHE A 60 -3.16 -7.35 2.66
CA PHE A 60 -3.88 -8.07 3.69
C PHE A 60 -3.22 -7.72 5.02
N ASP A 61 -3.92 -6.88 5.81
CA ASP A 61 -3.41 -6.26 7.03
C ASP A 61 -4.24 -6.69 8.23
N GLY A 62 -3.61 -6.84 9.40
CA GLY A 62 -4.38 -7.13 10.60
C GLY A 62 -3.57 -7.69 11.75
N VAL A 63 -4.27 -8.46 12.59
CA VAL A 63 -3.72 -9.17 13.75
C VAL A 63 -4.08 -10.64 13.66
N ALA A 64 -3.07 -11.51 13.80
CA ALA A 64 -3.22 -12.95 13.82
C ALA A 64 -3.08 -13.52 15.24
N ASP A 65 -3.81 -14.61 15.51
CA ASP A 65 -3.76 -15.37 16.75
C ASP A 65 -2.54 -16.34 16.83
N ALA A 66 -2.51 -17.16 17.87
CA ALA A 66 -1.46 -18.16 18.07
C ALA A 66 -1.45 -19.30 17.03
N ASN A 67 -2.52 -19.45 16.24
CA ASN A 67 -2.68 -20.45 15.20
C ASN A 67 -2.40 -19.89 13.80
N ALA A 68 -1.98 -18.61 13.69
CA ALA A 68 -1.87 -17.86 12.45
C ALA A 68 -3.21 -17.68 11.72
N GLU A 69 -4.31 -17.61 12.48
CA GLU A 69 -5.63 -17.24 11.96
C GLU A 69 -5.87 -15.74 12.22
N PRO A 70 -6.42 -14.98 11.25
CA PRO A 70 -6.68 -13.56 11.45
C PRO A 70 -7.83 -13.35 12.45
N ILE A 71 -7.54 -12.67 13.58
CA ILE A 71 -8.57 -12.14 14.49
C ILE A 71 -9.29 -10.97 13.83
N TYR A 72 -8.53 -10.11 13.18
CA TYR A 72 -9.02 -9.02 12.35
C TYR A 72 -8.19 -8.93 11.08
N ALA A 73 -8.85 -8.68 9.96
CA ALA A 73 -8.20 -8.41 8.70
C ALA A 73 -8.92 -7.31 7.92
N ALA A 74 -8.15 -6.48 7.25
CA ALA A 74 -8.59 -5.45 6.32
C ALA A 74 -7.65 -5.37 5.13
N SER A 75 -7.97 -4.54 4.15
CA SER A 75 -7.13 -4.30 2.97
C SER A 75 -7.03 -2.82 2.71
N HIS A 76 -5.84 -2.34 2.41
CA HIS A 76 -5.71 -1.06 1.72
C HIS A 76 -5.22 -1.25 0.29
N VAL A 77 -5.51 -0.27 -0.55
CA VAL A 77 -5.24 -0.29 -1.98
C VAL A 77 -4.40 0.93 -2.33
N THR A 78 -3.28 0.71 -3.01
CA THR A 78 -2.46 1.76 -3.62
C THR A 78 -2.57 1.64 -5.14
N PRO A 79 -3.46 2.44 -5.79
CA PRO A 79 -3.77 2.29 -7.21
C PRO A 79 -2.64 2.71 -8.14
N ASP A 80 -1.83 3.68 -7.70
CA ASP A 80 -0.67 4.17 -8.44
C ASP A 80 0.60 3.38 -8.05
N SER A 81 1.55 3.30 -8.96
CA SER A 81 2.82 2.63 -8.69
C SER A 81 3.60 3.36 -7.60
N ILE A 82 3.97 2.69 -6.52
CA ILE A 82 4.80 3.25 -5.45
C ILE A 82 6.10 3.82 -6.01
N MET A 83 6.69 3.19 -7.02
CA MET A 83 7.88 3.70 -7.70
C MET A 83 7.60 5.04 -8.42
N GLU A 84 6.43 5.23 -9.02
CA GLU A 84 6.06 6.51 -9.65
C GLU A 84 5.78 7.59 -8.60
N ILE A 85 5.22 7.22 -7.45
CA ILE A 85 5.02 8.10 -6.30
C ILE A 85 6.38 8.52 -5.74
N ALA A 86 7.27 7.58 -5.45
CA ALA A 86 8.61 7.85 -4.91
C ALA A 86 9.48 8.74 -5.83
N HIS A 87 9.27 8.67 -7.16
CA HIS A 87 9.93 9.54 -8.13
C HIS A 87 9.19 10.87 -8.38
N GLY A 88 8.17 11.20 -7.60
CA GLY A 88 7.40 12.45 -7.74
C GLY A 88 6.54 12.55 -9.00
N LYS A 89 6.37 11.46 -9.74
CA LYS A 89 5.55 11.42 -10.97
C LYS A 89 4.06 11.33 -10.71
N LYS A 90 3.69 10.80 -9.54
CA LYS A 90 2.31 10.63 -9.09
C LYS A 90 2.15 11.19 -7.69
N PRO A 91 0.99 11.75 -7.37
CA PRO A 91 0.70 12.15 -6.00
C PRO A 91 0.57 10.91 -5.10
N MET A 92 0.96 11.05 -3.84
CA MET A 92 0.77 10.02 -2.84
C MET A 92 -0.67 9.98 -2.38
N TRP A 93 -1.31 8.83 -2.59
CA TRP A 93 -2.63 8.52 -2.04
C TRP A 93 -2.86 7.01 -2.02
N TYR A 94 -3.63 6.56 -1.05
CA TYR A 94 -4.12 5.19 -0.95
C TYR A 94 -5.40 5.18 -0.10
N TYR A 95 -6.08 4.07 -0.06
CA TYR A 95 -7.31 3.96 0.72
C TYR A 95 -7.50 2.56 1.30
N VAL A 96 -8.14 2.50 2.46
CA VAL A 96 -8.67 1.26 3.05
C VAL A 96 -9.97 0.95 2.33
N ALA A 97 -10.08 -0.26 1.81
CA ALA A 97 -11.30 -0.77 1.19
C ALA A 97 -12.28 -1.29 2.26
N PRO A 98 -13.59 -1.14 2.07
CA PRO A 98 -14.59 -1.63 3.03
C PRO A 98 -14.61 -3.15 3.12
N GLU A 99 -14.18 -3.84 2.05
CA GLU A 99 -14.20 -5.30 1.96
C GLU A 99 -12.89 -5.83 1.37
N ILE A 100 -12.55 -7.06 1.76
CA ILE A 100 -11.43 -7.83 1.20
C ILE A 100 -12.01 -8.79 0.16
N SER A 101 -11.48 -8.79 -1.08
CA SER A 101 -11.93 -9.76 -2.08
C SER A 101 -11.65 -11.21 -1.63
N PRO A 102 -12.50 -12.16 -2.01
CA PRO A 102 -12.32 -13.57 -1.64
C PRO A 102 -10.94 -14.13 -2.04
N GLU A 103 -10.42 -13.73 -3.21
CA GLU A 103 -9.12 -14.15 -3.73
C GLU A 103 -7.98 -13.62 -2.86
N LEU A 104 -8.03 -12.33 -2.49
CA LEU A 104 -7.03 -11.71 -1.63
C LEU A 104 -7.06 -12.30 -0.21
N ARG A 105 -8.26 -12.54 0.34
CA ARG A 105 -8.42 -13.20 1.64
C ARG A 105 -7.79 -14.59 1.63
N LYS A 106 -8.11 -15.41 0.62
CA LYS A 106 -7.54 -16.74 0.47
C LYS A 106 -6.02 -16.73 0.41
N MET A 107 -5.45 -15.82 -0.38
CA MET A 107 -3.98 -15.68 -0.51
C MET A 107 -3.34 -15.18 0.79
N GLY A 108 -3.96 -14.20 1.45
CA GLY A 108 -3.48 -13.65 2.72
C GLY A 108 -3.47 -14.69 3.84
N GLU A 109 -4.57 -15.42 4.02
CA GLU A 109 -4.66 -16.49 5.03
C GLU A 109 -3.66 -17.63 4.74
N ALA A 110 -3.48 -18.01 3.48
CA ALA A 110 -2.47 -18.98 3.10
C ALA A 110 -1.05 -18.51 3.41
N ALA A 111 -0.75 -17.23 3.15
CA ALA A 111 0.55 -16.64 3.47
C ALA A 111 0.79 -16.58 4.98
N LEU A 112 -0.20 -16.17 5.79
CA LEU A 112 -0.07 -16.18 7.26
C LEU A 112 0.33 -17.55 7.78
N LYS A 113 -0.30 -18.61 7.29
CA LYS A 113 0.01 -20.00 7.68
C LYS A 113 1.39 -20.43 7.22
N ALA A 114 1.72 -20.16 5.95
CA ALA A 114 2.99 -20.55 5.35
C ALA A 114 4.20 -19.89 6.05
N PHE A 115 4.07 -18.62 6.44
CA PHE A 115 5.11 -17.86 7.14
C PHE A 115 5.02 -17.94 8.67
N GLY A 116 4.02 -18.62 9.22
CA GLY A 116 3.87 -18.79 10.67
C GLY A 116 3.65 -17.48 11.42
N ALA A 117 2.81 -16.59 10.89
CA ALA A 117 2.49 -15.28 11.46
C ALA A 117 1.62 -15.40 12.72
N LYS A 118 2.22 -15.82 13.85
CA LYS A 118 1.51 -16.13 15.10
C LYS A 118 1.60 -14.98 16.10
N SER A 119 0.47 -14.69 16.78
CA SER A 119 0.35 -13.72 17.88
C SER A 119 0.97 -12.36 17.56
N ARG A 120 0.64 -11.79 16.40
CA ARG A 120 1.24 -10.54 15.93
C ARG A 120 0.41 -9.78 14.92
N PHE A 121 0.80 -8.53 14.69
CA PHE A 121 0.42 -7.81 13.49
C PHE A 121 1.01 -8.46 12.24
N PHE A 122 0.29 -8.29 11.14
CA PHE A 122 0.79 -8.62 9.81
C PHE A 122 0.42 -7.52 8.81
N HIS A 123 1.29 -7.35 7.83
CA HIS A 123 1.15 -6.45 6.69
C HIS A 123 1.71 -7.18 5.48
N LEU A 124 0.82 -7.77 4.68
CA LEU A 124 1.17 -8.56 3.52
C LEU A 124 0.78 -7.79 2.27
N GLU A 125 1.73 -7.61 1.37
CA GLU A 125 1.50 -6.89 0.11
C GLU A 125 1.38 -7.86 -1.06
N PHE A 126 0.46 -7.54 -1.96
CA PHE A 126 0.18 -8.31 -3.17
C PHE A 126 -0.02 -7.38 -4.34
N PHE A 127 0.28 -7.87 -5.54
CA PHE A 127 -0.19 -7.27 -6.79
C PHE A 127 -1.52 -7.88 -7.18
N ARG A 128 -2.50 -7.03 -7.52
CA ARG A 128 -3.65 -7.42 -8.33
C ARG A 128 -3.35 -7.07 -9.78
N LEU A 129 -3.26 -8.09 -10.65
CA LEU A 129 -2.92 -7.88 -12.05
C LEU A 129 -3.97 -7.02 -12.76
N LYS A 130 -3.53 -5.95 -13.44
CA LYS A 130 -4.40 -5.09 -14.26
C LYS A 130 -4.72 -5.73 -15.60
N THR A 131 -3.79 -6.53 -16.13
CA THR A 131 -3.91 -7.19 -17.42
C THR A 131 -3.39 -8.62 -17.35
N ALA A 132 -3.95 -9.50 -18.17
CA ALA A 132 -3.45 -10.86 -18.27
C ALA A 132 -2.00 -10.87 -18.81
N LYS A 133 -1.15 -11.72 -18.21
CA LYS A 133 0.22 -11.94 -18.63
C LYS A 133 0.54 -13.44 -18.55
N PRO A 134 0.89 -14.10 -19.68
CA PRO A 134 1.04 -15.57 -19.72
C PRO A 134 1.98 -16.17 -18.67
N SER A 135 3.03 -15.42 -18.27
CA SER A 135 3.99 -15.84 -17.24
C SER A 135 3.51 -15.64 -15.80
N LEU A 136 2.46 -14.83 -15.57
CA LEU A 136 2.02 -14.41 -14.23
C LEU A 136 0.58 -14.80 -13.90
N GLY A 137 -0.34 -14.73 -14.89
CA GLY A 137 -1.76 -15.04 -14.69
C GLY A 137 -2.71 -14.15 -15.47
N ASN A 138 -3.98 -14.18 -15.08
CA ASN A 138 -5.06 -13.41 -15.68
C ASN A 138 -5.23 -12.04 -15.01
N ALA A 139 -5.95 -11.12 -15.66
CA ALA A 139 -6.37 -9.88 -15.02
C ALA A 139 -7.21 -10.19 -13.78
N GLY A 140 -6.89 -9.51 -12.66
CA GLY A 140 -7.52 -9.74 -11.36
C GLY A 140 -6.82 -10.77 -10.46
N ASP A 141 -5.92 -11.60 -11.00
CA ASP A 141 -5.16 -12.56 -10.20
C ASP A 141 -4.27 -11.84 -9.19
N ILE A 142 -4.11 -12.46 -8.00
CA ILE A 142 -3.34 -11.94 -6.87
C ILE A 142 -1.98 -12.62 -6.82
N LEU A 143 -0.91 -11.82 -6.83
CA LEU A 143 0.49 -12.29 -6.74
C LEU A 143 1.13 -11.72 -5.47
N GLY A 144 1.92 -12.54 -4.74
CA GLY A 144 2.69 -12.08 -3.58
C GLY A 144 3.72 -11.03 -3.98
N LEU A 145 3.87 -10.01 -3.14
CA LEU A 145 4.90 -8.97 -3.28
C LEU A 145 5.81 -8.97 -2.06
N GLU A 146 5.27 -8.73 -0.86
CA GLU A 146 6.07 -8.59 0.35
C GLU A 146 5.33 -9.15 1.58
N VAL A 147 6.09 -9.72 2.51
CA VAL A 147 5.58 -10.26 3.77
C VAL A 147 6.22 -9.53 4.94
N ASN A 148 5.42 -8.73 5.65
CA ASN A 148 5.85 -7.98 6.82
C ASN A 148 5.11 -8.45 8.08
N MET A 149 5.86 -8.95 9.07
CA MET A 149 5.33 -9.42 10.36
C MET A 149 5.32 -8.29 11.40
N ARG A 150 4.74 -7.15 11.03
CA ARG A 150 4.62 -5.91 11.78
C ARG A 150 3.37 -5.14 11.35
N PRO A 151 2.95 -4.09 12.09
CA PRO A 151 1.95 -3.16 11.60
C PRO A 151 2.39 -2.51 10.28
N ALA A 152 1.42 -2.18 9.43
CA ALA A 152 1.66 -1.33 8.25
C ALA A 152 2.21 0.03 8.67
N GLY A 153 3.01 0.64 7.80
CA GLY A 153 3.69 1.91 8.08
C GLY A 153 2.79 3.14 8.00
N GLY A 154 3.35 4.28 8.38
CA GLY A 154 2.67 5.58 8.33
C GLY A 154 1.41 5.62 9.19
N TYR A 155 0.32 6.14 8.64
CA TYR A 155 -0.99 6.25 9.29
C TYR A 155 -1.94 5.10 8.93
N THR A 156 -1.44 4.01 8.34
CA THR A 156 -2.31 2.94 7.85
C THR A 156 -3.10 2.27 8.96
N VAL A 157 -2.51 2.01 10.13
CA VAL A 157 -3.24 1.43 11.27
C VAL A 157 -4.35 2.37 11.76
N ASP A 158 -4.08 3.68 11.82
CA ASP A 158 -5.10 4.68 12.17
C ASP A 158 -6.23 4.70 11.13
N MET A 159 -5.90 4.56 9.85
CA MET A 159 -6.90 4.46 8.78
C MET A 159 -7.75 3.20 8.90
N LEU A 160 -7.16 2.06 9.27
CA LEU A 160 -7.91 0.83 9.57
C LEU A 160 -8.87 1.05 10.74
N ASN A 161 -8.41 1.75 11.80
CA ASN A 161 -9.25 2.10 12.94
C ASN A 161 -10.42 3.00 12.52
N TYR A 162 -10.18 4.04 11.71
CA TYR A 162 -11.24 4.92 11.20
C TYR A 162 -12.22 4.20 10.28
N ALA A 163 -11.73 3.34 9.38
CA ALA A 163 -12.56 2.58 8.45
C ALA A 163 -13.46 1.56 9.17
N GLY A 164 -12.93 0.90 10.21
CA GLY A 164 -13.63 -0.12 10.96
C GLY A 164 -14.37 0.40 12.22
N GLY A 165 -14.03 1.61 12.70
CA GLY A 165 -14.53 2.10 13.99
C GLY A 165 -14.06 1.24 15.16
N LEU A 166 -12.82 0.84 15.16
CA LEU A 166 -12.18 -0.05 16.12
C LEU A 166 -10.86 0.53 16.65
N ASP A 167 -10.22 -0.16 17.59
CA ASP A 167 -8.85 0.09 18.02
C ASP A 167 -8.00 -1.18 17.81
N LEU A 168 -7.25 -1.22 16.74
CA LEU A 168 -6.44 -2.37 16.35
C LEU A 168 -5.25 -2.59 17.31
N TYR A 169 -4.76 -1.53 17.94
CA TYR A 169 -3.72 -1.66 18.96
C TYR A 169 -4.27 -2.35 20.22
N GLN A 170 -5.49 -2.01 20.63
CA GLN A 170 -6.15 -2.67 21.76
C GLN A 170 -6.48 -4.13 21.42
N ILE A 171 -6.97 -4.42 20.21
CA ILE A 171 -7.22 -5.79 19.75
C ILE A 171 -5.93 -6.62 19.80
N TRP A 172 -4.80 -6.04 19.38
CA TRP A 172 -3.52 -6.71 19.49
C TRP A 172 -3.06 -6.93 20.94
N ALA A 173 -3.26 -5.94 21.81
CA ALA A 173 -2.93 -6.07 23.24
C ALA A 173 -3.76 -7.17 23.91
N ASP A 174 -5.07 -7.23 23.61
CA ASP A 174 -5.97 -8.30 24.09
C ASP A 174 -5.49 -9.68 23.62
N MET A 175 -5.17 -9.80 22.34
CA MET A 175 -4.67 -11.04 21.76
C MET A 175 -3.37 -11.50 22.44
N VAL A 176 -2.44 -10.59 22.71
CA VAL A 176 -1.18 -10.92 23.42
C VAL A 176 -1.44 -11.33 24.88
N ALA A 177 -2.33 -10.61 25.57
CA ALA A 177 -2.61 -10.83 26.99
C ALA A 177 -3.50 -12.04 27.24
N PHE A 178 -4.47 -12.28 26.39
CA PHE A 178 -5.58 -13.24 26.65
C PHE A 178 -5.73 -14.30 25.56
N GLY A 179 -5.00 -14.21 24.45
CA GLY A 179 -5.12 -15.11 23.30
C GLY A 179 -6.36 -14.88 22.43
N ALA A 180 -7.15 -13.84 22.72
CA ALA A 180 -8.39 -13.51 22.00
C ALA A 180 -8.69 -12.02 22.11
N ALA A 181 -9.46 -11.48 21.16
CA ALA A 181 -9.95 -10.10 21.24
C ALA A 181 -11.09 -9.99 22.26
N HIS A 182 -11.01 -9.02 23.17
CA HIS A 182 -12.04 -8.67 24.14
C HIS A 182 -12.77 -7.37 23.77
N HIS A 183 -12.29 -6.66 22.77
CA HIS A 183 -12.88 -5.44 22.23
C HIS A 183 -13.58 -5.67 20.89
N PRO A 184 -14.56 -4.83 20.50
CA PRO A 184 -15.26 -4.97 19.23
C PRO A 184 -14.29 -4.97 18.04
N LEU A 185 -14.46 -5.93 17.11
CA LEU A 185 -13.58 -6.12 15.97
C LEU A 185 -13.82 -5.08 14.87
N ALA A 186 -15.06 -4.75 14.58
CA ALA A 186 -15.41 -3.69 13.65
C ALA A 186 -16.85 -3.23 13.87
N ARG A 187 -17.13 -1.94 13.66
CA ARG A 187 -18.46 -1.32 13.72
C ARG A 187 -18.93 -0.85 12.34
N TYR A 188 -17.99 -0.57 11.46
CA TYR A 188 -18.22 0.00 10.13
C TYR A 188 -17.41 -0.75 9.08
N HIS A 189 -17.83 -0.59 7.83
CA HIS A 189 -17.12 -1.04 6.64
C HIS A 189 -17.09 0.14 5.67
N ARG A 190 -16.12 1.06 5.88
CA ARG A 190 -16.02 2.33 5.17
C ARG A 190 -14.75 2.39 4.33
N TYR A 191 -14.80 3.20 3.29
CA TYR A 191 -13.58 3.71 2.67
C TYR A 191 -12.89 4.68 3.63
N CYS A 192 -11.58 4.54 3.83
CA CYS A 192 -10.78 5.56 4.49
C CYS A 192 -9.63 5.94 3.56
N CYS A 193 -9.64 7.17 3.06
CA CYS A 193 -8.67 7.66 2.08
C CYS A 193 -7.63 8.55 2.75
N CYS A 194 -6.37 8.32 2.36
CA CYS A 194 -5.23 9.16 2.69
C CYS A 194 -4.74 9.87 1.43
N ALA A 195 -4.49 11.17 1.51
CA ALA A 195 -3.94 12.00 0.44
C ALA A 195 -2.87 12.95 0.97
N GLY A 196 -1.69 12.92 0.37
CA GLY A 196 -0.54 13.75 0.76
C GLY A 196 -0.30 14.90 -0.20
N ARG A 197 -0.01 16.09 0.36
CA ARG A 197 0.38 17.29 -0.40
C ARG A 197 1.79 17.72 -0.05
N HIS A 198 2.56 18.14 -1.06
CA HIS A 198 3.86 18.79 -0.88
C HIS A 198 3.71 20.31 -0.88
N ASP A 199 4.40 21.00 0.04
CA ASP A 199 4.32 22.44 0.19
C ASP A 199 4.84 23.21 -1.01
N GLU A 200 5.78 22.64 -1.74
CA GLU A 200 6.34 23.20 -2.97
C GLU A 200 5.36 23.18 -4.15
N LEU A 201 4.26 22.44 -4.05
CA LEU A 201 3.28 22.26 -5.11
C LEU A 201 2.03 23.11 -4.88
N ARG A 202 1.48 23.65 -5.97
CA ARG A 202 0.19 24.34 -5.92
C ARG A 202 -0.95 23.37 -6.17
N TYR A 203 -2.00 23.49 -5.34
CA TYR A 203 -3.22 22.70 -5.46
C TYR A 203 -4.40 23.61 -5.78
N ARG A 204 -5.36 23.08 -6.56
CA ARG A 204 -6.55 23.82 -7.02
C ARG A 204 -7.41 24.27 -5.84
N MET A 205 -7.62 23.40 -4.85
CA MET A 205 -8.38 23.71 -3.63
C MET A 205 -7.40 24.07 -2.50
N PRO A 206 -7.48 25.26 -1.91
CA PRO A 206 -6.66 25.64 -0.76
C PRO A 206 -6.87 24.71 0.44
N HIS A 207 -5.88 24.67 1.34
CA HIS A 207 -5.92 23.86 2.57
C HIS A 207 -7.19 24.09 3.39
N GLU A 208 -7.47 25.34 3.74
CA GLU A 208 -8.62 25.73 4.57
C GLU A 208 -9.97 25.37 3.91
N GLU A 209 -10.05 25.52 2.60
CA GLU A 209 -11.26 25.16 1.85
C GLU A 209 -11.50 23.64 1.86
N LEU A 210 -10.43 22.85 1.71
CA LEU A 210 -10.49 21.38 1.80
C LEU A 210 -10.97 20.95 3.20
N LEU A 211 -10.37 21.49 4.26
CA LEU A 211 -10.77 21.20 5.66
C LEU A 211 -12.24 21.55 5.89
N LYS A 212 -12.69 22.71 5.43
CA LYS A 212 -14.08 23.16 5.57
C LYS A 212 -15.04 22.25 4.82
N LYS A 213 -14.72 21.92 3.57
CA LYS A 213 -15.58 21.09 2.69
C LYS A 213 -15.78 19.68 3.25
N TYR A 214 -14.72 19.08 3.77
CA TYR A 214 -14.74 17.70 4.23
C TYR A 214 -14.79 17.54 5.75
N ARG A 215 -15.15 18.59 6.49
CA ARG A 215 -15.15 18.61 7.96
C ARG A 215 -15.90 17.44 8.61
N SER A 216 -17.01 16.99 8.01
CA SER A 216 -17.86 15.93 8.58
C SER A 216 -17.31 14.52 8.41
N CYS A 217 -16.37 14.31 7.46
CA CYS A 217 -15.76 13.02 7.16
C CYS A 217 -14.24 13.00 7.37
N LEU A 218 -13.64 14.15 7.69
CA LEU A 218 -12.21 14.26 7.96
C LEU A 218 -11.88 13.67 9.34
N ASN A 219 -11.02 12.67 9.36
CA ASN A 219 -10.55 12.02 10.57
C ASN A 219 -9.29 12.70 11.14
N ALA A 220 -8.35 13.07 10.26
CA ALA A 220 -7.10 13.71 10.63
C ALA A 220 -6.51 14.55 9.48
N ALA A 221 -5.77 15.59 9.83
CA ALA A 221 -5.02 16.39 8.87
C ALA A 221 -3.64 16.81 9.44
N PRO A 222 -2.75 15.85 9.75
CA PRO A 222 -1.47 16.17 10.38
C PRO A 222 -0.47 16.76 9.38
N ARG A 223 0.41 17.62 9.91
CA ARG A 223 1.69 17.93 9.27
C ARG A 223 2.66 16.77 9.54
N LEU A 224 3.39 16.35 8.53
CA LEU A 224 4.33 15.24 8.66
C LEU A 224 5.74 15.75 8.99
N PRO A 225 6.49 14.99 9.80
CA PRO A 225 7.92 15.26 9.98
C PRO A 225 8.68 14.98 8.69
N GLU A 226 9.81 15.64 8.48
CA GLU A 226 10.62 15.57 7.25
C GLU A 226 10.92 14.14 6.80
N VAL A 227 11.17 13.22 7.75
CA VAL A 227 11.46 11.81 7.47
C VAL A 227 10.32 11.10 6.73
N LEU A 228 9.06 11.51 6.94
CA LEU A 228 7.87 10.98 6.27
C LEU A 228 7.41 11.86 5.11
N ALA A 229 7.68 13.16 5.19
CA ALA A 229 7.18 14.14 4.22
C ALA A 229 7.69 13.87 2.80
N ARG A 230 8.91 13.36 2.67
CA ARG A 230 9.52 13.03 1.37
C ARG A 230 8.68 12.06 0.55
N GLU A 231 8.09 11.06 1.18
CA GLU A 231 7.32 10.00 0.50
C GLU A 231 5.81 10.25 0.58
N MET A 232 5.34 10.81 1.70
CA MET A 232 3.91 10.95 1.99
C MET A 232 3.36 12.36 1.78
N GLY A 233 4.23 13.36 1.53
CA GLY A 233 3.87 14.78 1.47
C GLY A 233 3.98 15.47 2.84
N ASP A 234 4.12 16.80 2.85
CA ASP A 234 4.27 17.61 4.05
C ASP A 234 2.97 17.73 4.85
N GLN A 235 1.84 17.75 4.14
CA GLN A 235 0.49 17.83 4.71
C GLN A 235 -0.31 16.60 4.29
N LEU A 236 -0.75 15.83 5.26
CA LEU A 236 -1.59 14.67 5.05
C LEU A 236 -3.06 14.99 5.34
N TYR A 237 -3.96 14.32 4.65
CA TYR A 237 -5.40 14.37 4.91
C TYR A 237 -5.94 12.94 4.94
N ILE A 238 -6.67 12.60 5.99
CA ILE A 238 -7.28 11.28 6.18
C ILE A 238 -8.78 11.48 6.40
N ALA A 239 -9.61 10.89 5.55
CA ALA A 239 -11.05 11.04 5.60
C ALA A 239 -11.78 9.72 5.29
N SER A 240 -12.93 9.50 5.93
CA SER A 240 -13.74 8.27 5.78
C SER A 240 -15.04 8.55 5.03
N PHE A 241 -15.46 7.58 4.20
CA PHE A 241 -16.61 7.71 3.30
C PHE A 241 -17.42 6.41 3.26
N GLU A 242 -18.73 6.53 3.08
CA GLU A 242 -19.62 5.38 2.94
C GLU A 242 -19.56 4.75 1.53
N ASP A 243 -19.22 5.55 0.52
CA ASP A 243 -19.17 5.11 -0.86
C ASP A 243 -17.88 5.56 -1.59
N GLU A 244 -17.56 4.82 -2.66
CA GLU A 244 -16.37 5.07 -3.45
C GLU A 244 -16.41 6.40 -4.20
N ALA A 245 -17.59 6.84 -4.67
CA ALA A 245 -17.72 8.07 -5.46
C ALA A 245 -17.36 9.30 -4.61
N ALA A 246 -17.80 9.34 -3.34
CA ALA A 246 -17.45 10.38 -2.38
C ALA A 246 -15.94 10.35 -2.04
N MET A 247 -15.37 9.18 -1.82
CA MET A 247 -13.94 8.99 -1.61
C MET A 247 -13.12 9.50 -2.80
N GLN A 248 -13.52 9.15 -4.03
CA GLN A 248 -12.85 9.63 -5.25
C GLN A 248 -13.01 11.14 -5.46
N ALA A 249 -14.15 11.73 -5.06
CA ALA A 249 -14.33 13.18 -5.08
C ALA A 249 -13.35 13.88 -4.12
N PHE A 250 -13.23 13.39 -2.89
CA PHE A 250 -12.24 13.88 -1.94
C PHE A 250 -10.81 13.79 -2.50
N ARG A 251 -10.41 12.64 -3.02
CA ARG A 251 -9.09 12.45 -3.63
C ARG A 251 -8.82 13.49 -4.73
N ARG A 252 -9.79 13.69 -5.65
CA ARG A 252 -9.66 14.70 -6.72
C ARG A 252 -9.46 16.10 -6.15
N ASP A 253 -10.26 16.50 -5.19
CA ASP A 253 -10.19 17.83 -4.58
C ASP A 253 -8.89 18.02 -3.78
N ALA A 254 -8.45 16.97 -3.09
CA ALA A 254 -7.20 17.00 -2.33
C ALA A 254 -5.97 17.14 -3.24
N LEU A 255 -5.96 16.50 -4.42
CA LEU A 255 -4.75 16.33 -5.22
C LEU A 255 -4.77 17.06 -6.57
N ALA A 256 -5.90 17.66 -6.97
CA ALA A 256 -5.98 18.39 -8.23
C ALA A 256 -5.05 19.60 -8.24
N ARG A 257 -4.25 19.70 -9.30
CA ARG A 257 -3.39 20.86 -9.57
C ARG A 257 -4.11 21.86 -10.49
N PRO A 258 -3.77 23.15 -10.45
CA PRO A 258 -4.22 24.11 -11.46
C PRO A 258 -3.85 23.59 -12.86
N ARG A 259 -4.68 23.90 -13.85
CA ARG A 259 -4.27 23.72 -15.26
C ARG A 259 -3.24 24.77 -15.57
N GLU A 260 -2.14 24.37 -16.19
CA GLU A 260 -1.15 25.27 -16.74
C GLU A 260 -1.78 26.10 -17.86
#